data_4b6805d4c77e02d85bf71d40281e8112
#
_entry.id   4b6805d4c77e02d85bf71d40281e8112
#
_cell.length_a   1.000
_cell.length_b   1.000
_cell.length_c   1.000
_cell.angle_alpha   90.00
_cell.angle_beta   90.00
_cell.angle_gamma   90.00
#
_symmetry.space_group_name_H-M   'P 1'
#
loop_
_entity.id
_entity.type
_entity.pdbx_description
1 polymer ?
#
loop_
_entity_poly.entity_id
_entity_poly.type
_entity_poly.pdbx_seq_one_letter_code
_entity_poly.pdbx_strand_id
1 'polypeptide(L)'
;MPSGTDPAAGGPSGRAGRSRRSFLTLLGLGGVTSLAGCNAPGSVGGTTDGSADAGDGSGLERPQYVEGTATGAQTLNFLSVDDTPSANRVELALDGAYAITPEQEIFPLWADISTDEGRVYTVELRENLEWGAGHGRMTAEDWVYMITEVFQADPNWAGFPNASDWRRGGEPIPVEKTGTRSFEIRLPSVDPAFPLRPIMWGAFCMPKGIIERYRPDEDQEGLQRDEEVQTLAYAGNLGPYRFERWDRESAFVAVRNDDYYLREADDVPEEWRGAPYFDSYSYEVVPEESSRLSALRSGELTAADVPETRVEQLEGLDDVDVRVFPQAYMTSLIYNQRANGSFYEAFREPAVRRALAHAVDKRSIVDDVLRGYATVAHTFQPTFSKWYADDEVTEYGVGDAYSHERARELLASNLGPTPYRYDGDRVVDEAGEQVTLDLIFAQGSQAVETTAQVVAQEYDAIGLDVELSGKQYGTLVEHHLYNSWQGDGEPPWEAGPYNGGPREESVSQEPWDLVLGVTFNTYPRTPSAIRGFTAERGGINFYGYVPETDFASLFETATSTVEEEARRETFAEIFGALSEEQPFNFLNMGVEIVGYDSAVAGPEEVFGYTWDKNTWRLGSS
;
A
#
# COMPACT_ATOMS: atom_id res chain seq x y z
N MET A 1 -15.82 -18.78 -67.58
CA MET A 1 -16.42 -19.92 -66.88
C MET A 1 -15.32 -20.77 -66.29
N PRO A 2 -15.46 -21.25 -65.08
CA PRO A 2 -16.09 -20.68 -63.87
C PRO A 2 -15.19 -20.77 -62.60
N SER A 3 -15.71 -20.15 -61.58
CA SER A 3 -15.61 -20.49 -60.13
C SER A 3 -14.24 -20.42 -59.50
N GLY A 4 -14.01 -19.63 -58.53
CA GLY A 4 -14.77 -19.42 -57.29
C GLY A 4 -14.25 -20.35 -56.23
N THR A 5 -13.57 -19.81 -55.28
CA THR A 5 -13.74 -20.15 -53.86
C THR A 5 -12.81 -19.26 -53.03
N ASP A 6 -13.43 -18.52 -52.21
CA ASP A 6 -12.92 -17.89 -51.03
C ASP A 6 -12.61 -18.96 -49.98
N PRO A 7 -11.61 -18.83 -49.13
CA PRO A 7 -11.84 -19.19 -47.77
C PRO A 7 -11.29 -18.22 -46.71
N ALA A 8 -12.19 -17.97 -45.83
CA ALA A 8 -12.04 -17.99 -44.38
C ALA A 8 -11.13 -16.96 -43.68
N ALA A 9 -11.83 -16.06 -43.07
CA ALA A 9 -11.46 -15.20 -41.97
C ALA A 9 -10.69 -15.95 -40.87
N GLY A 10 -9.50 -15.46 -40.57
CA GLY A 10 -8.82 -15.68 -39.30
C GLY A 10 -9.42 -14.72 -38.28
N GLY A 11 -10.01 -15.25 -37.23
CA GLY A 11 -10.52 -14.48 -36.10
C GLY A 11 -9.39 -13.80 -35.31
N PRO A 12 -9.67 -12.69 -34.65
CA PRO A 12 -8.68 -11.99 -33.83
C PRO A 12 -8.41 -12.78 -32.55
N SER A 13 -7.14 -13.07 -32.29
CA SER A 13 -6.65 -13.52 -31.00
C SER A 13 -6.99 -12.49 -29.94
N GLY A 14 -7.84 -12.86 -29.00
CA GLY A 14 -8.21 -12.03 -27.87
C GLY A 14 -6.97 -11.72 -27.03
N ARG A 15 -6.57 -10.46 -27.03
CA ARG A 15 -5.69 -9.91 -25.99
C ARG A 15 -6.48 -9.93 -24.69
N ALA A 16 -6.04 -10.76 -23.75
CA ALA A 16 -6.48 -10.67 -22.35
C ALA A 16 -6.02 -9.32 -21.82
N GLY A 17 -6.94 -8.37 -21.73
CA GLY A 17 -6.72 -7.09 -21.08
C GLY A 17 -6.52 -7.33 -19.58
N ARG A 18 -5.28 -7.26 -19.11
CA ARG A 18 -5.01 -7.16 -17.68
C ARG A 18 -5.62 -5.86 -17.17
N SER A 19 -6.47 -5.98 -16.16
CA SER A 19 -7.16 -4.86 -15.53
C SER A 19 -6.13 -3.83 -15.04
N ARG A 20 -6.25 -2.58 -15.50
CA ARG A 20 -5.39 -1.44 -15.10
C ARG A 20 -5.47 -1.13 -13.60
N ARG A 21 -6.47 -1.66 -12.89
CA ARG A 21 -6.78 -1.34 -11.49
C ARG A 21 -5.89 -2.06 -10.47
N SER A 22 -5.50 -3.31 -10.71
CA SER A 22 -4.68 -4.10 -9.77
C SER A 22 -3.26 -3.57 -9.59
N PHE A 23 -2.79 -2.64 -10.41
CA PHE A 23 -1.44 -2.08 -10.34
C PHE A 23 -1.33 -0.81 -9.48
N LEU A 24 -2.42 -0.07 -9.31
CA LEU A 24 -2.42 1.14 -8.45
C LEU A 24 -2.24 0.80 -6.96
N THR A 25 -2.60 -0.42 -6.56
CA THR A 25 -2.38 -0.92 -5.19
C THR A 25 -0.91 -1.25 -4.91
N LEU A 26 -0.09 -1.43 -5.94
CA LEU A 26 1.36 -1.68 -5.83
C LEU A 26 2.18 -0.38 -5.74
N LEU A 27 1.69 0.68 -6.35
CA LEU A 27 2.17 2.05 -6.13
C LEU A 27 1.30 2.61 -5.02
N GLY A 28 1.79 2.62 -3.79
CA GLY A 28 1.04 3.02 -2.62
C GLY A 28 0.25 4.31 -2.87
N LEU A 29 -1.08 4.20 -2.94
CA LEU A 29 -1.99 5.31 -2.78
C LEU A 29 -2.00 5.69 -1.30
N GLY A 30 -0.85 6.11 -0.79
CA GLY A 30 -0.73 6.81 0.46
C GLY A 30 -1.10 8.27 0.24
N GLY A 31 -2.28 8.62 0.68
CA GLY A 31 -2.73 9.95 1.03
C GLY A 31 -2.30 11.13 0.17
N VAL A 32 -2.95 11.35 -0.97
CA VAL A 32 -3.11 12.70 -1.50
C VAL A 32 -4.55 12.84 -1.97
N THR A 33 -5.45 13.06 -1.04
CA THR A 33 -6.78 13.56 -1.32
C THR A 33 -6.84 15.04 -1.01
N SER A 34 -6.36 15.85 -1.96
CA SER A 34 -6.74 17.25 -2.01
C SER A 34 -6.95 17.65 -3.47
N LEU A 35 -8.13 17.44 -3.98
CA LEU A 35 -8.59 18.10 -5.19
C LEU A 35 -9.70 19.06 -4.83
N ALA A 36 -9.31 20.30 -4.65
CA ALA A 36 -10.21 21.43 -4.72
C ALA A 36 -10.73 21.57 -6.15
N GLY A 37 -11.99 21.30 -6.37
CA GLY A 37 -12.74 21.69 -7.54
C GLY A 37 -13.67 22.84 -7.16
N CYS A 38 -13.31 24.07 -7.52
CA CYS A 38 -14.19 25.22 -7.41
C CYS A 38 -15.38 25.10 -8.37
N ASN A 39 -16.60 25.27 -7.86
CA ASN A 39 -17.56 26.32 -8.24
C ASN A 39 -18.89 26.16 -7.50
N ALA A 40 -19.21 27.10 -6.64
CA ALA A 40 -20.59 27.44 -6.26
C ALA A 40 -21.18 28.36 -7.35
N PRO A 41 -22.51 28.68 -7.41
CA PRO A 41 -23.39 28.95 -6.27
C PRO A 41 -24.81 28.40 -6.40
N GLY A 42 -25.56 28.38 -5.30
CA GLY A 42 -27.01 28.20 -5.32
C GLY A 42 -27.58 27.95 -3.92
N SER A 43 -27.81 29.06 -3.22
CA SER A 43 -28.61 29.07 -1.99
C SER A 43 -30.05 28.71 -2.26
N VAL A 44 -30.60 27.71 -1.56
CA VAL A 44 -32.03 27.70 -1.24
C VAL A 44 -32.17 27.24 0.21
N GLY A 45 -32.64 28.16 1.04
CA GLY A 45 -32.98 27.88 2.42
C GLY A 45 -34.22 26.99 2.53
N GLY A 46 -34.19 26.10 3.49
CA GLY A 46 -35.34 25.33 3.93
C GLY A 46 -35.16 25.01 5.40
N THR A 47 -35.72 25.88 6.24
CA THR A 47 -35.92 25.61 7.67
C THR A 47 -36.93 24.50 7.84
N THR A 48 -36.52 23.41 8.47
CA THR A 48 -37.46 22.51 9.15
C THR A 48 -37.05 22.39 10.61
N ASP A 49 -37.85 23.07 11.45
CA ASP A 49 -37.91 22.83 12.88
C ASP A 49 -38.23 21.35 13.14
N GLY A 50 -37.30 20.67 13.76
CA GLY A 50 -37.50 19.40 14.42
C GLY A 50 -37.07 19.55 15.88
N SER A 51 -38.05 19.86 16.75
CA SER A 51 -37.91 19.87 18.18
C SER A 51 -37.45 18.48 18.68
N ALA A 52 -36.18 18.35 19.04
CA ALA A 52 -35.72 17.23 19.82
C ALA A 52 -36.29 17.35 21.24
N ASP A 53 -37.00 16.33 21.64
CA ASP A 53 -37.56 16.13 22.97
C ASP A 53 -36.38 15.97 23.96
N ALA A 54 -36.26 16.88 24.91
CA ALA A 54 -35.28 16.81 26.00
C ALA A 54 -35.70 15.70 26.97
N GLY A 55 -35.25 14.48 26.71
CA GLY A 55 -35.34 13.37 27.65
C GLY A 55 -34.35 13.51 28.80
N ASP A 56 -34.90 13.41 29.98
CA ASP A 56 -34.33 13.46 31.34
C ASP A 56 -32.95 12.78 31.47
N GLY A 57 -31.96 13.59 31.90
CA GLY A 57 -30.57 13.12 32.11
C GLY A 57 -30.42 12.18 33.30
N SER A 58 -30.18 10.94 33.03
CA SER A 58 -29.45 9.98 33.88
C SER A 58 -29.20 8.66 33.13
N GLY A 59 -28.60 8.71 31.93
CA GLY A 59 -28.03 7.53 31.25
C GLY A 59 -26.55 7.80 31.06
N LEU A 60 -25.70 6.92 31.54
CA LEU A 60 -24.33 6.83 31.09
C LEU A 60 -24.40 6.82 29.55
N GLU A 61 -23.92 7.90 28.90
CA GLU A 61 -23.81 7.93 27.44
C GLU A 61 -22.96 6.71 27.05
N ARG A 62 -23.52 5.86 26.22
CA ARG A 62 -22.84 4.65 25.79
C ARG A 62 -21.66 5.07 24.92
N PRO A 63 -20.44 4.54 25.14
CA PRO A 63 -19.26 4.98 24.42
C PRO A 63 -19.41 4.71 22.93
N GLN A 64 -19.26 5.74 22.13
CA GLN A 64 -19.28 5.68 20.67
C GLN A 64 -17.89 6.06 20.15
N TYR A 65 -17.46 5.42 19.06
CA TYR A 65 -16.27 5.81 18.31
C TYR A 65 -16.70 6.39 16.97
N VAL A 66 -16.31 7.62 16.69
CA VAL A 66 -16.66 8.36 15.47
C VAL A 66 -15.39 8.81 14.79
N GLU A 67 -15.08 8.22 13.64
CA GLU A 67 -13.90 8.57 12.85
C GLU A 67 -14.26 9.47 11.68
N GLY A 68 -13.62 10.62 11.59
CA GLY A 68 -13.81 11.57 10.49
C GLY A 68 -12.92 11.23 9.29
N THR A 69 -13.52 11.01 8.12
CA THR A 69 -12.81 10.69 6.88
C THR A 69 -13.07 11.73 5.79
N ALA A 70 -12.10 11.91 4.87
CA ALA A 70 -12.28 12.83 3.74
C ALA A 70 -13.19 12.24 2.66
N THR A 71 -13.25 10.92 2.53
CA THR A 71 -13.97 10.21 1.47
C THR A 71 -14.79 9.05 2.04
N GLY A 72 -15.90 8.74 1.38
CA GLY A 72 -16.74 7.58 1.70
C GLY A 72 -16.30 6.30 0.99
N ALA A 73 -16.85 5.17 1.43
CA ALA A 73 -16.68 3.88 0.78
C ALA A 73 -17.44 3.79 -0.55
N GLN A 74 -16.95 2.98 -1.48
CA GLN A 74 -17.60 2.72 -2.75
C GLN A 74 -18.44 1.44 -2.71
N THR A 75 -17.99 0.42 -1.97
CA THR A 75 -18.64 -0.90 -1.89
C THR A 75 -18.38 -1.55 -0.52
N LEU A 76 -19.27 -2.44 -0.11
CA LEU A 76 -19.06 -3.34 1.03
C LEU A 76 -18.86 -4.81 0.57
N ASN A 77 -18.78 -5.05 -0.73
CA ASN A 77 -18.40 -6.36 -1.26
C ASN A 77 -16.88 -6.48 -1.29
N PHE A 78 -16.28 -7.22 -0.35
CA PHE A 78 -14.84 -7.36 -0.25
C PHE A 78 -14.18 -7.95 -1.51
N LEU A 79 -14.92 -8.66 -2.36
CA LEU A 79 -14.41 -9.18 -3.63
C LEU A 79 -14.11 -8.08 -4.68
N SER A 80 -14.65 -6.89 -4.49
CA SER A 80 -14.46 -5.76 -5.39
C SER A 80 -13.88 -4.52 -4.69
N VAL A 81 -13.42 -4.66 -3.45
CA VAL A 81 -12.75 -3.58 -2.72
C VAL A 81 -11.39 -3.32 -3.34
N ASP A 82 -11.17 -2.07 -3.75
CA ASP A 82 -9.91 -1.56 -4.28
C ASP A 82 -9.49 -0.22 -3.65
N ASP A 83 -10.18 0.19 -2.57
CA ASP A 83 -9.93 1.42 -1.82
C ASP A 83 -9.95 1.18 -0.30
N THR A 84 -9.13 1.93 0.43
CA THR A 84 -9.02 1.87 1.89
C THR A 84 -10.32 2.21 2.62
N PRO A 85 -11.09 3.26 2.25
CA PRO A 85 -12.37 3.53 2.89
C PRO A 85 -13.35 2.36 2.84
N SER A 86 -13.42 1.63 1.73
CA SER A 86 -14.27 0.43 1.61
C SER A 86 -13.74 -0.71 2.49
N ALA A 87 -12.42 -0.97 2.47
CA ALA A 87 -11.80 -2.00 3.29
C ALA A 87 -12.08 -1.81 4.78
N ASN A 88 -11.82 -0.61 5.30
CA ASN A 88 -12.01 -0.28 6.71
C ASN A 88 -13.44 -0.54 7.21
N ARG A 89 -14.44 -0.35 6.35
CA ARG A 89 -15.85 -0.56 6.73
C ARG A 89 -16.23 -2.05 6.70
N VAL A 90 -15.68 -2.81 5.77
CA VAL A 90 -15.85 -4.27 5.75
C VAL A 90 -15.22 -4.90 6.99
N GLU A 91 -14.02 -4.46 7.37
CA GLU A 91 -13.28 -4.95 8.54
C GLU A 91 -13.97 -4.70 9.88
N LEU A 92 -14.92 -3.77 9.95
CA LEU A 92 -15.75 -3.61 11.15
C LEU A 92 -16.77 -4.75 11.33
N ALA A 93 -17.27 -5.33 10.26
CA ALA A 93 -18.29 -6.37 10.33
C ALA A 93 -17.74 -7.79 10.07
N LEU A 94 -16.56 -7.87 9.49
CA LEU A 94 -15.88 -9.14 9.19
C LEU A 94 -14.44 -9.07 9.67
N ASP A 95 -14.01 -10.03 10.45
CA ASP A 95 -12.58 -10.26 10.66
C ASP A 95 -11.95 -10.94 9.43
N GLY A 96 -10.63 -10.92 9.36
CA GLY A 96 -9.87 -11.78 8.45
C GLY A 96 -9.68 -13.20 9.02
N ALA A 97 -8.94 -14.03 8.29
CA ALA A 97 -8.58 -15.36 8.78
C ALA A 97 -7.77 -15.28 10.09
N TYR A 98 -6.81 -14.37 10.14
CA TYR A 98 -6.00 -14.05 11.32
C TYR A 98 -5.44 -12.62 11.18
N ALA A 99 -5.01 -12.02 12.28
CA ALA A 99 -4.29 -10.74 12.28
C ALA A 99 -2.77 -10.98 12.35
N ILE A 100 -2.01 -9.95 12.05
CA ILE A 100 -0.55 -9.92 12.22
C ILE A 100 -0.21 -8.81 13.21
N THR A 101 0.43 -9.19 14.30
CA THR A 101 0.87 -8.25 15.34
C THR A 101 1.99 -7.34 14.82
N PRO A 102 2.34 -6.25 15.53
CA PRO A 102 3.50 -5.43 15.19
C PRO A 102 4.81 -6.21 15.15
N GLU A 103 4.96 -7.25 15.99
CA GLU A 103 6.12 -8.15 16.02
C GLU A 103 6.14 -9.14 14.85
N GLN A 104 5.11 -9.09 13.99
CA GLN A 104 4.91 -9.97 12.83
C GLN A 104 4.57 -11.42 13.23
N GLU A 105 3.93 -11.60 14.35
CA GLU A 105 3.37 -12.87 14.79
C GLU A 105 1.91 -13.03 14.33
N ILE A 106 1.49 -14.28 14.13
CA ILE A 106 0.11 -14.60 13.76
C ILE A 106 -0.76 -14.58 15.01
N PHE A 107 -1.81 -13.76 14.98
CA PHE A 107 -2.87 -13.75 15.98
C PHE A 107 -4.13 -14.37 15.39
N PRO A 108 -4.54 -15.59 15.83
CA PRO A 108 -5.70 -16.30 15.27
C PRO A 108 -7.00 -15.54 15.51
N LEU A 109 -7.67 -15.15 14.42
CA LEU A 109 -9.04 -14.63 14.42
C LEU A 109 -10.00 -15.77 14.09
N TRP A 110 -10.45 -15.92 12.84
CA TRP A 110 -11.27 -17.06 12.43
C TRP A 110 -10.50 -18.37 12.38
N ALA A 111 -9.21 -18.30 12.05
CA ALA A 111 -8.38 -19.46 11.82
C ALA A 111 -7.00 -19.32 12.42
N ASP A 112 -6.41 -20.44 12.75
CA ASP A 112 -4.98 -20.62 12.93
C ASP A 112 -4.37 -21.23 11.67
N ILE A 113 -3.10 -20.89 11.36
CA ILE A 113 -2.36 -21.44 10.24
C ILE A 113 -1.00 -21.92 10.71
N SER A 114 -0.64 -23.14 10.36
CA SER A 114 0.60 -23.78 10.78
C SER A 114 1.27 -24.53 9.64
N THR A 115 2.59 -24.72 9.76
CA THR A 115 3.41 -25.49 8.82
C THR A 115 4.65 -26.02 9.51
N ASP A 116 5.12 -27.19 9.07
CA ASP A 116 6.39 -27.75 9.56
C ASP A 116 7.58 -27.34 8.67
N GLU A 117 7.35 -27.20 7.36
CA GLU A 117 8.42 -27.02 6.37
C GLU A 117 8.17 -25.85 5.39
N GLY A 118 7.20 -24.98 5.65
CA GLY A 118 6.88 -23.83 4.78
C GLY A 118 6.34 -24.20 3.40
N ARG A 119 5.83 -25.41 3.21
CA ARG A 119 5.29 -25.88 1.93
C ARG A 119 3.85 -26.36 1.99
N VAL A 120 3.48 -27.05 3.06
CA VAL A 120 2.11 -27.47 3.33
C VAL A 120 1.64 -26.70 4.55
N TYR A 121 0.58 -25.94 4.36
CA TYR A 121 -0.04 -25.15 5.41
C TYR A 121 -1.35 -25.76 5.82
N THR A 122 -1.50 -26.05 7.11
CA THR A 122 -2.77 -26.48 7.70
C THR A 122 -3.48 -25.26 8.27
N VAL A 123 -4.71 -25.05 7.85
CA VAL A 123 -5.61 -24.00 8.37
C VAL A 123 -6.70 -24.67 9.19
N GLU A 124 -6.87 -24.21 10.43
CA GLU A 124 -7.89 -24.73 11.34
C GLU A 124 -8.80 -23.62 11.85
N LEU A 125 -10.11 -23.72 11.56
CA LEU A 125 -11.12 -22.75 11.97
C LEU A 125 -11.53 -22.94 13.43
N ARG A 126 -11.84 -21.85 14.13
CA ARG A 126 -12.45 -21.89 15.46
C ARG A 126 -13.80 -22.62 15.45
N GLU A 127 -14.23 -23.09 16.62
CA GLU A 127 -15.45 -23.90 16.74
C GLU A 127 -16.75 -23.08 16.69
N ASN A 128 -16.70 -21.83 17.14
CA ASN A 128 -17.86 -21.00 17.43
C ASN A 128 -18.19 -19.97 16.34
N LEU A 129 -17.73 -20.20 15.10
CA LEU A 129 -17.98 -19.32 13.97
C LEU A 129 -19.34 -19.59 13.33
N GLU A 130 -20.21 -18.58 13.28
CA GLU A 130 -21.57 -18.71 12.77
C GLU A 130 -21.93 -17.56 11.83
N TRP A 131 -22.33 -17.91 10.62
CA TRP A 131 -22.85 -16.99 9.62
C TRP A 131 -24.21 -16.42 10.04
N GLY A 132 -24.46 -15.16 9.65
CA GLY A 132 -25.77 -14.53 9.72
C GLY A 132 -26.75 -15.02 8.65
N ALA A 133 -27.90 -14.36 8.57
CA ALA A 133 -28.93 -14.55 7.54
C ALA A 133 -29.35 -16.03 7.33
N GLY A 134 -29.08 -16.91 8.30
CA GLY A 134 -29.48 -18.31 8.25
C GLY A 134 -28.55 -19.25 7.48
N HIS A 135 -27.34 -18.83 7.16
CA HIS A 135 -26.35 -19.67 6.48
C HIS A 135 -25.71 -20.73 7.39
N GLY A 136 -25.91 -20.66 8.71
CA GLY A 136 -25.41 -21.64 9.66
C GLY A 136 -23.94 -21.45 10.02
N ARG A 137 -23.23 -22.54 10.33
CA ARG A 137 -21.83 -22.47 10.78
C ARG A 137 -20.86 -22.29 9.63
N MET A 138 -19.83 -21.47 9.85
CA MET A 138 -18.67 -21.43 8.96
C MET A 138 -17.92 -22.76 9.04
N THR A 139 -17.56 -23.29 7.88
CA THR A 139 -16.82 -24.55 7.75
C THR A 139 -15.65 -24.40 6.76
N ALA A 140 -14.75 -25.37 6.78
CA ALA A 140 -13.68 -25.45 5.79
C ALA A 140 -14.21 -25.57 4.35
N GLU A 141 -15.47 -25.99 4.15
CA GLU A 141 -16.08 -26.06 2.83
C GLU A 141 -16.36 -24.67 2.24
N ASP A 142 -16.76 -23.69 3.07
CA ASP A 142 -16.94 -22.30 2.63
C ASP A 142 -15.63 -21.74 2.11
N TRP A 143 -14.55 -21.93 2.87
CA TRP A 143 -13.20 -21.48 2.49
C TRP A 143 -12.67 -22.17 1.23
N VAL A 144 -12.72 -23.49 1.17
CA VAL A 144 -12.22 -24.23 0.00
C VAL A 144 -13.01 -23.85 -1.24
N TYR A 145 -14.34 -23.71 -1.12
CA TYR A 145 -15.19 -23.29 -2.23
C TYR A 145 -14.89 -21.86 -2.68
N MET A 146 -14.71 -20.93 -1.73
CA MET A 146 -14.31 -19.55 -2.03
C MET A 146 -12.97 -19.51 -2.77
N ILE A 147 -11.96 -20.23 -2.27
CA ILE A 147 -10.63 -20.22 -2.88
C ILE A 147 -10.71 -20.81 -4.31
N THR A 148 -11.35 -21.96 -4.49
CA THR A 148 -11.35 -22.67 -5.78
C THR A 148 -12.25 -22.01 -6.82
N GLU A 149 -13.42 -21.53 -6.43
CA GLU A 149 -14.44 -21.03 -7.35
C GLU A 149 -14.43 -19.51 -7.54
N VAL A 150 -13.72 -18.78 -6.67
CA VAL A 150 -13.62 -17.32 -6.74
C VAL A 150 -12.17 -16.86 -6.86
N PHE A 151 -11.31 -17.13 -5.86
CA PHE A 151 -9.95 -16.60 -5.85
C PHE A 151 -9.07 -17.19 -6.97
N GLN A 152 -9.28 -18.47 -7.31
CA GLN A 152 -8.54 -19.18 -8.36
C GLN A 152 -9.30 -19.29 -9.67
N ALA A 153 -10.50 -18.72 -9.77
CA ALA A 153 -11.35 -18.86 -10.95
C ALA A 153 -10.65 -18.36 -12.23
N ASP A 154 -10.81 -19.12 -13.32
CA ASP A 154 -10.31 -18.77 -14.63
C ASP A 154 -11.42 -19.06 -15.69
N PRO A 155 -12.04 -18.03 -16.27
CA PRO A 155 -11.79 -16.61 -16.04
C PRO A 155 -12.13 -16.14 -14.61
N ASN A 156 -11.51 -15.03 -14.18
CA ASN A 156 -11.82 -14.36 -12.91
C ASN A 156 -13.20 -13.69 -13.00
N TRP A 157 -14.26 -14.49 -12.88
CA TRP A 157 -15.63 -14.06 -13.09
C TRP A 157 -16.12 -13.06 -12.02
N ALA A 158 -15.64 -13.20 -10.79
CA ALA A 158 -16.03 -12.33 -9.67
C ALA A 158 -15.29 -10.98 -9.67
N GLY A 159 -14.24 -10.84 -10.50
CA GLY A 159 -13.42 -9.64 -10.54
C GLY A 159 -12.51 -9.47 -9.33
N PHE A 160 -12.17 -10.56 -8.63
CA PHE A 160 -11.31 -10.53 -7.45
C PHE A 160 -9.92 -9.96 -7.80
N PRO A 161 -9.47 -8.85 -7.19
CA PRO A 161 -8.27 -8.15 -7.62
C PRO A 161 -6.99 -8.98 -7.49
N ASN A 162 -6.90 -9.82 -6.44
CA ASN A 162 -5.70 -10.58 -6.07
C ASN A 162 -5.72 -12.04 -6.57
N ALA A 163 -6.53 -12.35 -7.58
CA ALA A 163 -6.66 -13.72 -8.13
C ALA A 163 -5.30 -14.32 -8.56
N SER A 164 -4.36 -13.51 -9.05
CA SER A 164 -3.03 -13.95 -9.45
C SER A 164 -2.19 -14.48 -8.28
N ASP A 165 -2.45 -14.03 -7.06
CA ASP A 165 -1.70 -14.42 -5.88
C ASP A 165 -2.03 -15.84 -5.41
N TRP A 166 -3.19 -16.35 -5.80
CA TRP A 166 -3.60 -17.74 -5.58
C TRP A 166 -3.14 -18.71 -6.66
N ARG A 167 -2.23 -18.26 -7.51
CA ARG A 167 -1.63 -19.07 -8.59
C ARG A 167 -0.12 -19.01 -8.52
N ARG A 168 0.53 -20.08 -8.97
CA ARG A 168 2.00 -20.15 -9.09
C ARG A 168 2.36 -20.72 -10.46
N GLY A 169 3.13 -19.97 -11.24
CA GLY A 169 3.47 -20.37 -12.61
C GLY A 169 2.26 -20.51 -13.54
N GLY A 170 1.16 -19.79 -13.25
CA GLY A 170 -0.11 -19.88 -13.98
C GLY A 170 -1.08 -20.95 -13.46
N GLU A 171 -0.60 -21.91 -12.65
CA GLU A 171 -1.43 -22.98 -12.09
C GLU A 171 -2.03 -22.56 -10.72
N PRO A 172 -3.27 -22.97 -10.41
CA PRO A 172 -3.87 -22.73 -9.10
C PRO A 172 -3.09 -23.45 -7.99
N ILE A 173 -2.98 -22.80 -6.83
CA ILE A 173 -2.40 -23.43 -5.63
C ILE A 173 -3.38 -24.50 -5.13
N PRO A 174 -2.95 -25.77 -4.99
CA PRO A 174 -3.83 -26.83 -4.48
C PRO A 174 -4.32 -26.55 -3.08
N VAL A 175 -5.64 -26.63 -2.89
CA VAL A 175 -6.31 -26.51 -1.58
C VAL A 175 -7.23 -27.70 -1.38
N GLU A 176 -7.11 -28.36 -0.25
CA GLU A 176 -7.86 -29.59 0.04
C GLU A 176 -8.50 -29.53 1.42
N LYS A 177 -9.81 -29.80 1.50
CA LYS A 177 -10.53 -29.94 2.77
C LYS A 177 -10.09 -31.23 3.48
N THR A 178 -9.58 -31.11 4.69
CA THR A 178 -9.13 -32.25 5.51
C THR A 178 -10.09 -32.61 6.63
N GLY A 179 -10.97 -31.68 7.03
CA GLY A 179 -11.97 -31.88 8.08
C GLY A 179 -13.16 -30.92 7.95
N THR A 180 -14.05 -30.90 8.92
CA THR A 180 -15.17 -29.96 8.93
C THR A 180 -14.67 -28.51 9.11
N ARG A 181 -13.61 -28.32 9.90
CA ARG A 181 -13.02 -27.03 10.25
C ARG A 181 -11.58 -26.89 9.73
N SER A 182 -11.05 -27.84 9.01
CA SER A 182 -9.66 -27.83 8.55
C SER A 182 -9.53 -28.06 7.06
N PHE A 183 -8.54 -27.40 6.48
CA PHE A 183 -8.10 -27.60 5.11
C PHE A 183 -6.60 -27.37 4.99
N GLU A 184 -6.01 -27.89 3.93
CA GLU A 184 -4.58 -27.71 3.62
C GLU A 184 -4.39 -26.90 2.36
N ILE A 185 -3.35 -26.05 2.36
CA ILE A 185 -2.84 -25.30 1.21
C ILE A 185 -1.48 -25.88 0.87
N ARG A 186 -1.27 -26.35 -0.37
CA ARG A 186 -0.04 -27.01 -0.79
C ARG A 186 0.70 -26.16 -1.80
N LEU A 187 1.77 -25.49 -1.36
CA LEU A 187 2.60 -24.69 -2.25
C LEU A 187 3.50 -25.58 -3.13
N PRO A 188 3.79 -25.18 -4.38
CA PRO A 188 4.69 -25.93 -5.26
C PRO A 188 6.15 -25.86 -4.77
N SER A 189 6.53 -24.80 -4.07
CA SER A 189 7.85 -24.58 -3.45
C SER A 189 7.70 -24.11 -2.02
N VAL A 190 8.76 -24.21 -1.23
CA VAL A 190 8.84 -23.66 0.12
C VAL A 190 8.65 -22.14 0.06
N ASP A 191 7.81 -21.60 0.91
CA ASP A 191 7.59 -20.15 1.10
C ASP A 191 7.15 -19.90 2.56
N PRO A 192 8.07 -19.77 3.50
CA PRO A 192 7.75 -19.57 4.91
C PRO A 192 7.10 -18.22 5.20
N ALA A 193 7.16 -17.27 4.27
CA ALA A 193 6.48 -15.99 4.38
C ALA A 193 5.04 -16.01 3.85
N PHE A 194 4.55 -17.16 3.35
CA PHE A 194 3.19 -17.27 2.79
C PHE A 194 2.09 -16.77 3.76
N PRO A 195 2.11 -17.09 5.06
CA PRO A 195 1.11 -16.61 6.00
C PRO A 195 1.12 -15.08 6.20
N LEU A 196 2.25 -14.44 5.96
CA LEU A 196 2.40 -12.99 6.11
C LEU A 196 1.98 -12.19 4.86
N ARG A 197 1.58 -12.90 3.79
CA ARG A 197 1.08 -12.26 2.57
C ARG A 197 -0.38 -11.81 2.77
N PRO A 198 -0.78 -10.64 2.23
CA PRO A 198 -2.15 -10.13 2.38
C PRO A 198 -3.23 -11.09 1.91
N ILE A 199 -2.94 -11.97 0.95
CA ILE A 199 -3.88 -12.97 0.44
C ILE A 199 -4.35 -13.98 1.50
N MET A 200 -3.61 -14.10 2.62
CA MET A 200 -3.99 -14.99 3.71
C MET A 200 -4.49 -14.24 4.93
N TRP A 201 -3.67 -13.38 5.56
CA TRP A 201 -4.09 -12.72 6.80
C TRP A 201 -5.25 -11.74 6.60
N GLY A 202 -5.32 -11.08 5.45
CA GLY A 202 -6.44 -10.21 5.07
C GLY A 202 -7.53 -10.92 4.26
N ALA A 203 -7.50 -12.25 4.16
CA ALA A 203 -8.51 -12.98 3.41
C ALA A 203 -9.83 -13.03 4.17
N PHE A 204 -10.88 -12.56 3.50
CA PHE A 204 -12.26 -12.74 3.94
C PHE A 204 -12.91 -13.95 3.28
N CYS A 205 -13.95 -14.43 3.89
CA CYS A 205 -14.79 -15.49 3.34
C CYS A 205 -16.26 -15.07 3.36
N MET A 206 -17.06 -15.66 2.49
CA MET A 206 -18.52 -15.57 2.55
C MET A 206 -19.15 -16.96 2.45
N PRO A 207 -20.41 -17.11 2.88
CA PRO A 207 -21.09 -18.40 2.80
C PRO A 207 -21.06 -18.99 1.40
N LYS A 208 -20.71 -20.26 1.26
CA LYS A 208 -20.77 -20.99 -0.01
C LYS A 208 -22.11 -20.78 -0.73
N GLY A 209 -23.23 -20.77 0.00
CA GLY A 209 -24.56 -20.58 -0.56
C GLY A 209 -24.76 -19.21 -1.25
N ILE A 210 -24.02 -18.17 -0.91
CA ILE A 210 -24.03 -16.90 -1.63
C ILE A 210 -23.32 -17.08 -2.98
N ILE A 211 -22.12 -17.65 -2.97
CA ILE A 211 -21.33 -17.86 -4.19
C ILE A 211 -22.07 -18.75 -5.18
N GLU A 212 -22.71 -19.82 -4.70
CA GLU A 212 -23.48 -20.75 -5.53
C GLU A 212 -24.67 -20.11 -6.27
N ARG A 213 -25.17 -18.95 -5.81
CA ARG A 213 -26.23 -18.21 -6.53
C ARG A 213 -25.74 -17.58 -7.84
N TYR A 214 -24.47 -17.16 -7.90
CA TYR A 214 -23.92 -16.38 -8.98
C TYR A 214 -22.90 -17.14 -9.84
N ARG A 215 -22.21 -18.12 -9.26
CA ARG A 215 -21.15 -18.88 -9.92
C ARG A 215 -21.58 -19.61 -11.20
N PRO A 216 -22.79 -20.25 -11.27
CA PRO A 216 -23.19 -21.01 -12.47
C PRO A 216 -23.32 -20.13 -13.73
N ASP A 217 -23.73 -18.89 -13.57
CA ASP A 217 -23.91 -17.92 -14.66
C ASP A 217 -22.75 -16.91 -14.75
N GLU A 218 -21.76 -17.03 -13.87
CA GLU A 218 -20.63 -16.08 -13.70
C GLU A 218 -21.12 -14.63 -13.56
N ASP A 219 -22.23 -14.44 -12.84
CA ASP A 219 -22.93 -13.16 -12.68
C ASP A 219 -22.24 -12.24 -11.66
N GLN A 220 -21.14 -11.61 -12.09
CA GLN A 220 -20.42 -10.63 -11.30
C GLN A 220 -21.31 -9.44 -10.89
N GLU A 221 -22.11 -8.96 -11.82
CA GLU A 221 -22.96 -7.78 -11.57
C GLU A 221 -24.05 -8.06 -10.54
N GLY A 222 -24.66 -9.26 -10.60
CA GLY A 222 -25.61 -9.73 -9.60
C GLY A 222 -24.97 -9.83 -8.21
N LEU A 223 -23.78 -10.43 -8.11
CA LEU A 223 -23.05 -10.53 -6.85
C LEU A 223 -22.67 -9.16 -6.27
N GLN A 224 -22.25 -8.22 -7.12
CA GLN A 224 -21.90 -6.87 -6.69
C GLN A 224 -23.10 -6.06 -6.18
N ARG A 225 -24.31 -6.38 -6.61
CA ARG A 225 -25.55 -5.67 -6.22
C ARG A 225 -26.37 -6.44 -5.18
N ASP A 226 -25.92 -7.63 -4.76
CA ASP A 226 -26.63 -8.41 -3.77
C ASP A 226 -26.78 -7.64 -2.47
N GLU A 227 -28.02 -7.46 -2.00
CA GLU A 227 -28.33 -6.68 -0.80
C GLU A 227 -27.71 -7.31 0.45
N GLU A 228 -27.70 -8.64 0.54
CA GLU A 228 -27.09 -9.36 1.65
C GLU A 228 -25.58 -9.12 1.72
N VAL A 229 -24.92 -9.03 0.56
CA VAL A 229 -23.50 -8.71 0.44
C VAL A 229 -23.23 -7.23 0.76
N GLN A 230 -24.03 -6.33 0.20
CA GLN A 230 -23.84 -4.87 0.38
C GLN A 230 -24.24 -4.37 1.78
N THR A 231 -24.91 -5.17 2.59
CA THR A 231 -25.25 -4.88 3.99
C THR A 231 -24.50 -5.78 4.98
N LEU A 232 -23.59 -6.64 4.50
CA LEU A 232 -22.84 -7.60 5.32
C LEU A 232 -23.77 -8.44 6.24
N ALA A 233 -25.02 -8.66 5.81
CA ALA A 233 -26.02 -9.37 6.63
C ALA A 233 -25.64 -10.82 6.90
N TYR A 234 -24.76 -11.41 6.07
CA TYR A 234 -24.23 -12.76 6.26
C TYR A 234 -23.14 -12.85 7.34
N ALA A 235 -22.64 -11.72 7.87
CA ALA A 235 -21.50 -11.72 8.79
C ALA A 235 -21.76 -12.45 10.11
N GLY A 236 -22.99 -12.44 10.63
CA GLY A 236 -23.33 -13.18 11.85
C GLY A 236 -22.51 -12.76 13.08
N ASN A 237 -21.76 -13.72 13.67
CA ASN A 237 -20.88 -13.42 14.80
C ASN A 237 -19.42 -13.19 14.40
N LEU A 238 -19.12 -13.04 13.11
CA LEU A 238 -17.79 -13.13 12.53
C LEU A 238 -17.01 -11.80 12.51
N GLY A 239 -17.54 -10.77 13.09
CA GLY A 239 -16.87 -9.49 13.24
C GLY A 239 -17.30 -8.76 14.50
N PRO A 240 -16.49 -7.77 14.94
CA PRO A 240 -16.70 -7.06 16.19
C PRO A 240 -17.96 -6.19 16.19
N TYR A 241 -18.37 -5.71 15.04
CA TYR A 241 -19.56 -4.88 14.88
C TYR A 241 -20.50 -5.48 13.83
N ARG A 242 -21.78 -5.06 13.86
CA ARG A 242 -22.80 -5.37 12.88
C ARG A 242 -23.16 -4.13 12.12
N PHE A 243 -23.27 -4.25 10.79
CA PHE A 243 -23.80 -3.19 9.95
C PHE A 243 -25.15 -2.70 10.46
N GLU A 244 -25.31 -1.38 10.57
CA GLU A 244 -26.58 -0.73 10.88
C GLU A 244 -27.07 0.13 9.72
N ARG A 245 -26.21 1.02 9.20
CA ARG A 245 -26.61 2.00 8.18
C ARG A 245 -25.42 2.44 7.34
N TRP A 246 -25.63 2.67 6.06
CA TRP A 246 -24.65 3.24 5.18
C TRP A 246 -25.30 4.29 4.24
N ASP A 247 -24.97 5.54 4.49
CA ASP A 247 -25.23 6.70 3.63
C ASP A 247 -23.92 7.00 2.88
N ARG A 248 -23.86 6.67 1.60
CA ARG A 248 -22.60 6.61 0.82
C ARG A 248 -21.77 7.89 0.87
N GLU A 249 -22.41 9.05 0.95
CA GLU A 249 -21.76 10.37 0.90
C GLU A 249 -21.61 11.01 2.28
N SER A 250 -22.15 10.43 3.33
CA SER A 250 -22.16 11.05 4.66
C SER A 250 -21.66 10.16 5.77
N ALA A 251 -22.17 8.94 5.94
CA ALA A 251 -21.81 8.12 7.09
C ALA A 251 -21.97 6.62 6.86
N PHE A 252 -21.12 5.85 7.54
CA PHE A 252 -21.30 4.44 7.77
C PHE A 252 -21.38 4.19 9.28
N VAL A 253 -22.37 3.45 9.74
CA VAL A 253 -22.57 3.14 11.16
C VAL A 253 -22.66 1.63 11.36
N ALA A 254 -21.89 1.15 12.32
CA ALA A 254 -21.96 -0.22 12.81
C ALA A 254 -22.15 -0.24 14.32
N VAL A 255 -22.93 -1.18 14.83
CA VAL A 255 -23.22 -1.35 16.25
C VAL A 255 -22.51 -2.59 16.80
N ARG A 256 -22.14 -2.55 18.09
CA ARG A 256 -21.44 -3.67 18.72
C ARG A 256 -22.14 -5.00 18.48
N ASN A 257 -21.35 -6.00 18.14
CA ASN A 257 -21.81 -7.36 18.02
C ASN A 257 -21.67 -8.07 19.38
N ASP A 258 -22.74 -8.16 20.14
CA ASP A 258 -22.72 -8.81 21.46
C ASP A 258 -22.48 -10.33 21.37
N ASP A 259 -22.71 -10.93 20.19
CA ASP A 259 -22.43 -12.34 19.90
C ASP A 259 -21.03 -12.57 19.27
N TYR A 260 -20.19 -11.52 19.19
CA TYR A 260 -18.86 -11.62 18.59
C TYR A 260 -18.06 -12.78 19.19
N TYR A 261 -17.56 -13.65 18.33
CA TYR A 261 -17.01 -14.96 18.71
C TYR A 261 -15.79 -14.91 19.65
N LEU A 262 -15.07 -13.79 19.71
CA LEU A 262 -13.92 -13.60 20.62
C LEU A 262 -14.31 -13.05 22.01
N ARG A 263 -15.48 -12.50 22.19
CA ARG A 263 -15.86 -11.86 23.47
C ARG A 263 -15.78 -12.80 24.68
N GLU A 264 -16.11 -14.08 24.49
CA GLU A 264 -16.10 -15.11 25.52
C GLU A 264 -14.99 -16.15 25.32
N ALA A 265 -14.02 -15.88 24.42
CA ALA A 265 -12.92 -16.79 24.16
C ALA A 265 -11.92 -16.81 25.32
N ASP A 266 -11.52 -18.01 25.74
CA ASP A 266 -10.55 -18.20 26.83
C ASP A 266 -9.09 -18.19 26.36
N ASP A 267 -8.87 -18.36 25.05
CA ASP A 267 -7.57 -18.51 24.38
C ASP A 267 -7.06 -17.21 23.76
N VAL A 268 -7.61 -16.07 24.19
CA VAL A 268 -7.17 -14.72 23.76
C VAL A 268 -6.64 -13.92 24.95
N PRO A 269 -5.79 -12.89 24.73
CA PRO A 269 -5.36 -11.96 25.75
C PRO A 269 -6.53 -11.30 26.51
N GLU A 270 -6.26 -10.81 27.72
CA GLU A 270 -7.31 -10.28 28.59
C GLU A 270 -8.05 -9.07 27.98
N GLU A 271 -7.32 -8.23 27.24
CA GLU A 271 -7.88 -7.04 26.56
C GLU A 271 -8.87 -7.38 25.44
N TRP A 272 -8.79 -8.58 24.86
CA TRP A 272 -9.74 -9.05 23.86
C TRP A 272 -11.04 -9.61 24.45
N ARG A 273 -11.01 -9.99 25.74
CA ARG A 273 -12.19 -10.55 26.41
C ARG A 273 -13.20 -9.44 26.70
N GLY A 274 -14.39 -9.60 26.17
CA GLY A 274 -15.43 -8.59 26.24
C GLY A 274 -15.37 -7.49 25.18
N ALA A 275 -14.32 -7.45 24.35
CA ALA A 275 -14.24 -6.54 23.21
C ALA A 275 -15.31 -6.89 22.14
N PRO A 276 -15.74 -5.93 21.31
CA PRO A 276 -15.37 -4.53 21.30
C PRO A 276 -16.03 -3.73 22.44
N TYR A 277 -15.37 -2.66 22.89
CA TYR A 277 -15.82 -1.89 24.05
C TYR A 277 -16.70 -0.68 23.69
N PHE A 278 -16.64 -0.20 22.47
CA PHE A 278 -17.57 0.82 21.99
C PHE A 278 -18.92 0.20 21.62
N ASP A 279 -20.02 0.86 21.95
CA ASP A 279 -21.37 0.39 21.59
C ASP A 279 -21.67 0.59 20.10
N SER A 280 -21.01 1.59 19.49
CA SER A 280 -21.04 1.79 18.04
C SER A 280 -19.71 2.33 17.53
N TYR A 281 -19.42 2.01 16.28
CA TYR A 281 -18.32 2.55 15.50
C TYR A 281 -18.88 3.17 14.22
N SER A 282 -18.53 4.42 13.95
CA SER A 282 -18.99 5.09 12.74
C SER A 282 -17.84 5.81 12.02
N TYR A 283 -17.96 5.88 10.70
CA TYR A 283 -17.17 6.74 9.84
C TYR A 283 -18.07 7.87 9.34
N GLU A 284 -17.66 9.10 9.60
CA GLU A 284 -18.33 10.28 9.09
C GLU A 284 -17.51 10.92 7.97
N VAL A 285 -18.15 11.20 6.83
CA VAL A 285 -17.49 11.81 5.68
C VAL A 285 -17.54 13.32 5.83
N VAL A 286 -16.40 13.91 6.17
CA VAL A 286 -16.18 15.34 6.31
C VAL A 286 -15.05 15.76 5.38
N PRO A 287 -15.33 16.10 4.11
CA PRO A 287 -14.30 16.33 3.08
C PRO A 287 -13.32 17.44 3.41
N GLU A 288 -13.80 18.53 4.01
CA GLU A 288 -13.00 19.70 4.34
C GLU A 288 -12.14 19.46 5.59
N GLU A 289 -10.82 19.51 5.46
CA GLU A 289 -9.83 19.31 6.53
C GLU A 289 -10.13 20.16 7.77
N SER A 290 -10.33 21.48 7.56
CA SER A 290 -10.59 22.40 8.68
C SER A 290 -11.87 22.08 9.45
N SER A 291 -12.87 21.53 8.78
CA SER A 291 -14.12 21.06 9.39
C SER A 291 -13.89 19.79 10.20
N ARG A 292 -13.13 18.82 9.67
CA ARG A 292 -12.75 17.59 10.40
C ARG A 292 -11.99 17.91 11.69
N LEU A 293 -10.96 18.77 11.59
CA LEU A 293 -10.18 19.16 12.77
C LEU A 293 -10.99 19.98 13.78
N SER A 294 -11.99 20.76 13.31
CA SER A 294 -12.89 21.46 14.21
C SER A 294 -13.84 20.52 14.94
N ALA A 295 -14.35 19.50 14.26
CA ALA A 295 -15.22 18.47 14.81
C ALA A 295 -14.45 17.58 15.83
N LEU A 296 -13.18 17.24 15.56
CA LEU A 296 -12.31 16.58 16.52
C LEU A 296 -12.12 17.44 17.80
N ARG A 297 -11.82 18.72 17.64
CA ARG A 297 -11.63 19.66 18.78
C ARG A 297 -12.89 19.89 19.59
N SER A 298 -14.07 19.77 19.01
CA SER A 298 -15.36 19.90 19.70
C SER A 298 -15.85 18.60 20.35
N GLY A 299 -15.16 17.48 20.12
CA GLY A 299 -15.57 16.14 20.57
C GLY A 299 -16.74 15.55 19.74
N GLU A 300 -17.05 16.13 18.57
CA GLU A 300 -17.99 15.54 17.62
C GLU A 300 -17.38 14.31 16.91
N LEU A 301 -16.06 14.32 16.70
CA LEU A 301 -15.28 13.18 16.22
C LEU A 301 -14.38 12.65 17.34
N THR A 302 -14.24 11.35 17.39
CA THR A 302 -13.31 10.65 18.30
C THR A 302 -11.92 10.55 17.70
N ALA A 303 -11.82 10.48 16.37
CA ALA A 303 -10.54 10.42 15.65
C ALA A 303 -10.61 11.09 14.27
N ALA A 304 -9.49 11.64 13.83
CA ALA A 304 -9.33 12.17 12.47
C ALA A 304 -7.84 12.25 12.09
N ASP A 305 -7.54 12.10 10.80
CA ASP A 305 -6.21 12.36 10.24
C ASP A 305 -5.79 13.81 10.46
N VAL A 306 -4.54 14.00 10.85
CA VAL A 306 -3.94 15.31 11.12
C VAL A 306 -2.80 15.56 10.15
N PRO A 307 -2.86 16.58 9.28
CA PRO A 307 -1.71 16.99 8.48
C PRO A 307 -0.55 17.46 9.39
N GLU A 308 0.69 17.20 8.97
CA GLU A 308 1.90 17.60 9.69
C GLU A 308 1.96 19.11 10.00
N THR A 309 1.33 19.93 9.15
CA THR A 309 1.24 21.39 9.32
C THR A 309 0.26 21.82 10.42
N ARG A 310 -0.55 20.92 10.95
CA ARG A 310 -1.58 21.17 11.95
C ARG A 310 -1.28 20.58 13.33
N VAL A 311 -0.27 19.74 13.43
CA VAL A 311 0.06 19.02 14.66
C VAL A 311 0.30 19.97 15.83
N GLU A 312 1.14 21.00 15.69
CA GLU A 312 1.43 21.97 16.76
C GLU A 312 0.17 22.68 17.30
N GLN A 313 -0.88 22.80 16.47
CA GLN A 313 -2.13 23.43 16.88
C GLN A 313 -3.01 22.51 17.76
N LEU A 314 -2.84 21.20 17.60
CA LEU A 314 -3.61 20.18 18.30
C LEU A 314 -2.90 19.65 19.54
N GLU A 315 -1.58 19.45 19.51
CA GLU A 315 -0.77 19.00 20.65
C GLU A 315 -0.88 19.91 21.89
N GLY A 316 -1.30 21.16 21.72
CA GLY A 316 -1.52 22.11 22.81
C GLY A 316 -2.92 22.03 23.47
N LEU A 317 -3.78 21.11 23.04
CA LEU A 317 -5.15 20.97 23.55
C LEU A 317 -5.22 19.83 24.58
N ASP A 318 -5.89 20.07 25.70
CA ASP A 318 -6.05 19.07 26.78
C ASP A 318 -6.94 17.89 26.36
N ASP A 319 -7.86 18.13 25.42
CA ASP A 319 -8.89 17.17 25.00
C ASP A 319 -8.51 16.38 23.73
N VAL A 320 -7.34 16.65 23.14
CA VAL A 320 -6.85 15.96 21.92
C VAL A 320 -5.48 15.35 22.16
N ASP A 321 -5.34 14.07 21.84
CA ASP A 321 -4.09 13.34 21.84
C ASP A 321 -3.66 13.08 20.38
N VAL A 322 -2.51 13.62 19.97
CA VAL A 322 -1.96 13.42 18.62
C VAL A 322 -0.91 12.32 18.65
N ARG A 323 -1.10 11.30 17.84
CA ARG A 323 -0.21 10.14 17.74
C ARG A 323 0.38 9.98 16.36
N VAL A 324 1.62 9.47 16.29
CA VAL A 324 2.39 9.32 15.06
C VAL A 324 2.73 7.85 14.84
N PHE A 325 2.22 7.27 13.77
CA PHE A 325 2.35 5.86 13.46
C PHE A 325 3.33 5.65 12.30
N PRO A 326 4.34 4.79 12.46
CA PRO A 326 5.24 4.43 11.38
C PRO A 326 4.48 3.79 10.21
N GLN A 327 4.82 4.19 8.98
CA GLN A 327 4.23 3.65 7.76
C GLN A 327 5.28 2.91 6.91
N ALA A 328 4.82 1.98 6.09
CA ALA A 328 5.66 1.20 5.20
C ALA A 328 5.88 1.87 3.83
N TYR A 329 5.57 3.14 3.70
CA TYR A 329 5.68 3.87 2.43
C TYR A 329 6.92 4.74 2.41
N MET A 330 7.73 4.52 1.37
CA MET A 330 9.00 5.21 1.15
C MET A 330 8.88 6.23 0.03
N THR A 331 9.37 7.43 0.28
CA THR A 331 9.59 8.46 -0.75
C THR A 331 11.03 8.38 -1.26
N SER A 332 11.20 8.45 -2.57
CA SER A 332 12.51 8.38 -3.23
C SER A 332 12.60 9.41 -4.35
N LEU A 333 13.81 9.89 -4.60
CA LEU A 333 14.15 10.60 -5.83
C LEU A 333 14.64 9.57 -6.86
N ILE A 334 13.83 9.35 -7.89
CA ILE A 334 14.05 8.27 -8.84
C ILE A 334 14.80 8.79 -10.07
N TYR A 335 15.80 8.05 -10.52
CA TYR A 335 16.65 8.35 -11.68
C TYR A 335 16.18 7.63 -12.93
N ASN A 336 15.95 8.33 -14.03
CA ASN A 336 15.67 7.69 -15.31
C ASN A 336 16.95 7.11 -15.93
N GLN A 337 17.07 5.79 -15.93
CA GLN A 337 18.18 5.05 -16.53
C GLN A 337 17.84 4.54 -17.95
N ARG A 338 16.65 4.91 -18.49
CA ARG A 338 16.20 4.56 -19.85
C ARG A 338 16.68 5.61 -20.86
N ALA A 339 16.83 5.20 -22.10
CA ALA A 339 17.50 5.95 -23.17
C ALA A 339 16.80 7.26 -23.60
N ASN A 340 15.64 7.61 -23.04
CA ASN A 340 14.96 8.87 -23.32
C ASN A 340 15.21 9.97 -22.26
N GLY A 341 15.93 9.67 -21.18
CA GLY A 341 16.42 10.71 -20.26
C GLY A 341 17.61 11.46 -20.87
N SER A 342 17.85 12.70 -20.45
CA SER A 342 18.98 13.50 -20.94
C SER A 342 20.31 13.15 -20.27
N PHE A 343 20.27 12.50 -19.09
CA PHE A 343 21.45 12.15 -18.29
C PHE A 343 21.51 10.63 -17.96
N TYR A 344 20.78 9.80 -18.72
CA TYR A 344 20.60 8.40 -18.41
C TYR A 344 21.90 7.58 -18.38
N GLU A 345 22.89 7.91 -19.24
CA GLU A 345 24.18 7.20 -19.26
C GLU A 345 24.94 7.40 -17.96
N ALA A 346 24.90 8.61 -17.39
CA ALA A 346 25.48 8.89 -16.10
C ALA A 346 24.72 8.21 -14.95
N PHE A 347 23.37 8.20 -14.98
CA PHE A 347 22.57 7.49 -13.98
C PHE A 347 22.77 5.97 -13.99
N ARG A 348 23.27 5.39 -15.07
CA ARG A 348 23.63 3.96 -15.13
C ARG A 348 24.89 3.62 -14.33
N GLU A 349 25.75 4.60 -14.07
CA GLU A 349 26.97 4.42 -13.28
C GLU A 349 26.64 4.46 -11.76
N PRO A 350 26.83 3.37 -10.99
CA PRO A 350 26.50 3.35 -9.55
C PRO A 350 27.24 4.45 -8.77
N ALA A 351 28.49 4.73 -9.14
CA ALA A 351 29.27 5.78 -8.47
C ALA A 351 28.68 7.19 -8.68
N VAL A 352 28.03 7.45 -9.82
CA VAL A 352 27.30 8.70 -10.06
C VAL A 352 26.06 8.76 -9.17
N ARG A 353 25.28 7.68 -9.07
CA ARG A 353 24.09 7.62 -8.19
C ARG A 353 24.47 7.84 -6.72
N ARG A 354 25.59 7.23 -6.25
CA ARG A 354 26.13 7.49 -4.91
C ARG A 354 26.56 8.95 -4.72
N ALA A 355 27.18 9.55 -5.72
CA ALA A 355 27.54 10.97 -5.67
C ALA A 355 26.30 11.86 -5.47
N LEU A 356 25.23 11.58 -6.22
CA LEU A 356 23.96 12.30 -6.12
C LEU A 356 23.28 12.07 -4.77
N ALA A 357 23.42 10.87 -4.19
CA ALA A 357 22.90 10.58 -2.85
C ALA A 357 23.67 11.31 -1.73
N HIS A 358 24.99 11.51 -1.89
CA HIS A 358 25.78 12.34 -0.99
C HIS A 358 25.40 13.82 -1.03
N ALA A 359 24.87 14.29 -2.16
CA ALA A 359 24.57 15.71 -2.38
C ALA A 359 23.28 16.17 -1.72
N VAL A 360 22.33 15.28 -1.39
CA VAL A 360 21.01 15.66 -0.85
C VAL A 360 21.02 15.55 0.68
N ASP A 361 20.72 16.66 1.37
CA ASP A 361 20.51 16.67 2.82
C ASP A 361 19.14 16.07 3.17
N LYS A 362 19.13 14.76 3.45
CA LYS A 362 17.91 14.05 3.84
C LYS A 362 17.38 14.48 5.20
N ARG A 363 18.27 14.90 6.10
CA ARG A 363 17.89 15.37 7.43
C ARG A 363 17.12 16.68 7.33
N SER A 364 17.58 17.63 6.51
CA SER A 364 16.84 18.86 6.26
C SER A 364 15.45 18.61 5.61
N ILE A 365 15.35 17.62 4.72
CA ILE A 365 14.02 17.22 4.18
C ILE A 365 13.11 16.73 5.31
N VAL A 366 13.59 15.86 6.19
CA VAL A 366 12.78 15.32 7.29
C VAL A 366 12.45 16.42 8.32
N ASP A 367 13.45 17.16 8.78
CA ASP A 367 13.27 18.08 9.93
C ASP A 367 12.59 19.40 9.51
N ASP A 368 12.97 19.98 8.34
CA ASP A 368 12.49 21.29 7.93
C ASP A 368 11.27 21.24 7.01
N VAL A 369 11.24 20.29 6.04
CA VAL A 369 10.13 20.19 5.09
C VAL A 369 8.99 19.37 5.69
N LEU A 370 9.30 18.19 6.29
CA LEU A 370 8.34 17.27 6.88
C LEU A 370 8.16 17.48 8.39
N ARG A 371 8.77 18.52 8.96
CA ARG A 371 8.62 18.95 10.37
C ARG A 371 8.93 17.85 11.40
N GLY A 372 9.80 16.91 11.06
CA GLY A 372 10.12 15.74 11.88
C GLY A 372 9.14 14.57 11.75
N TYR A 373 8.08 14.70 10.95
CA TYR A 373 7.08 13.64 10.76
C TYR A 373 7.44 12.70 9.59
N ALA A 374 8.63 12.17 9.64
CA ALA A 374 9.14 11.12 8.76
C ALA A 374 10.42 10.53 9.36
N THR A 375 10.85 9.39 8.86
CA THR A 375 12.17 8.80 9.18
C THR A 375 13.04 8.79 7.94
N VAL A 376 14.34 9.15 8.05
CA VAL A 376 15.27 9.06 6.91
C VAL A 376 15.36 7.62 6.42
N ALA A 377 15.34 7.44 5.10
CA ALA A 377 15.51 6.14 4.45
C ALA A 377 16.91 6.00 3.83
N HIS A 378 17.49 4.82 3.99
CA HIS A 378 18.80 4.47 3.41
C HIS A 378 18.74 3.27 2.47
N THR A 379 17.69 2.47 2.59
CA THR A 379 17.42 1.28 1.78
C THR A 379 15.92 1.04 1.67
N PHE A 380 15.50 -0.06 1.04
CA PHE A 380 14.09 -0.40 0.81
C PHE A 380 13.37 -0.95 2.05
N GLN A 381 13.97 -0.93 3.22
CA GLN A 381 13.34 -1.35 4.48
C GLN A 381 13.33 -0.22 5.50
N PRO A 382 12.21 -0.05 6.23
CA PRO A 382 12.16 0.86 7.36
C PRO A 382 12.92 0.30 8.57
N THR A 383 13.45 1.18 9.40
CA THR A 383 14.25 0.83 10.57
C THR A 383 13.49 0.02 11.62
N PHE A 384 12.17 0.09 11.64
CA PHE A 384 11.33 -0.74 12.53
C PHE A 384 11.15 -2.18 12.02
N SER A 385 11.52 -2.48 10.77
CA SER A 385 11.41 -3.83 10.23
C SER A 385 12.43 -4.78 10.86
N LYS A 386 12.00 -5.98 11.25
CA LYS A 386 12.92 -7.02 11.74
C LYS A 386 13.95 -7.47 10.72
N TRP A 387 13.80 -7.09 9.45
CA TRP A 387 14.71 -7.39 8.34
C TRP A 387 15.72 -6.29 8.08
N TYR A 388 15.61 -5.15 8.79
CA TYR A 388 16.59 -4.07 8.69
C TYR A 388 17.86 -4.44 9.48
N ALA A 389 19.02 -4.20 8.89
CA ALA A 389 20.32 -4.48 9.51
C ALA A 389 21.20 -3.23 9.41
N ASP A 390 21.33 -2.49 10.52
CA ASP A 390 22.10 -1.24 10.58
C ASP A 390 23.55 -1.40 10.09
N ASP A 391 24.17 -2.51 10.47
CA ASP A 391 25.59 -2.77 10.17
C ASP A 391 25.88 -3.02 8.68
N GLU A 392 24.85 -3.39 7.89
CA GLU A 392 24.98 -3.72 6.47
C GLU A 392 24.51 -2.58 5.56
N VAL A 393 23.76 -1.62 6.09
CA VAL A 393 23.18 -0.53 5.30
C VAL A 393 24.12 0.67 5.26
N THR A 394 24.51 1.09 4.05
CA THR A 394 25.31 2.30 3.86
C THR A 394 24.42 3.53 3.86
N GLU A 395 24.76 4.49 4.70
CA GLU A 395 24.05 5.75 4.80
C GLU A 395 24.59 6.79 3.82
N TYR A 396 23.69 7.55 3.19
CA TYR A 396 23.98 8.70 2.32
C TYR A 396 23.10 9.88 2.71
N GLY A 397 23.62 11.09 2.50
CA GLY A 397 22.86 12.33 2.68
C GLY A 397 22.53 12.66 4.13
N VAL A 398 23.31 12.15 5.09
CA VAL A 398 23.18 12.46 6.51
C VAL A 398 24.56 12.64 7.16
N GLY A 399 24.68 13.51 8.15
CA GLY A 399 25.92 13.71 8.91
C GLY A 399 27.14 13.92 8.00
N ASP A 400 28.21 13.17 8.22
CA ASP A 400 29.45 13.22 7.41
C ASP A 400 29.24 12.64 5.99
N ALA A 401 28.17 11.86 5.77
CA ALA A 401 27.81 11.31 4.46
C ALA A 401 26.96 12.28 3.61
N TYR A 402 26.57 13.44 4.13
CA TYR A 402 26.09 14.58 3.34
C TYR A 402 27.26 15.50 3.03
N SER A 403 27.69 15.58 1.75
CA SER A 403 28.84 16.36 1.36
C SER A 403 28.84 16.69 -0.13
N HIS A 404 28.68 17.97 -0.47
CA HIS A 404 28.85 18.46 -1.84
C HIS A 404 30.28 18.28 -2.38
N GLU A 405 31.30 18.39 -1.52
CA GLU A 405 32.69 18.17 -1.91
C GLU A 405 32.89 16.71 -2.37
N ARG A 406 32.42 15.77 -1.54
CA ARG A 406 32.48 14.35 -1.87
C ARG A 406 31.68 14.00 -3.13
N ALA A 407 30.49 14.57 -3.27
CA ALA A 407 29.64 14.40 -4.46
C ALA A 407 30.37 14.86 -5.73
N ARG A 408 30.98 16.04 -5.70
CA ARG A 408 31.76 16.56 -6.83
C ARG A 408 32.98 15.71 -7.17
N GLU A 409 33.73 15.25 -6.16
CA GLU A 409 34.87 14.34 -6.37
C GLU A 409 34.46 13.05 -7.05
N LEU A 410 33.36 12.43 -6.60
CA LEU A 410 32.82 11.21 -7.17
C LEU A 410 32.33 11.43 -8.61
N LEU A 411 31.57 12.50 -8.86
CA LEU A 411 31.14 12.84 -10.22
C LEU A 411 32.34 13.07 -11.14
N ALA A 412 33.29 13.90 -10.74
CA ALA A 412 34.48 14.20 -11.55
C ALA A 412 35.30 12.96 -11.90
N SER A 413 35.33 11.99 -11.01
CA SER A 413 36.08 10.75 -11.20
C SER A 413 35.33 9.70 -12.05
N ASN A 414 33.99 9.75 -12.11
CA ASN A 414 33.16 8.68 -12.67
C ASN A 414 32.32 9.11 -13.89
N LEU A 415 32.33 10.38 -14.28
CA LEU A 415 31.69 10.81 -15.53
C LEU A 415 32.49 10.43 -16.79
N GLY A 416 33.77 10.06 -16.67
CA GLY A 416 34.65 9.78 -17.81
C GLY A 416 34.16 8.73 -18.83
N PRO A 417 33.42 7.69 -18.45
CA PRO A 417 32.81 6.73 -19.40
C PRO A 417 31.57 7.28 -20.13
N THR A 418 31.03 8.40 -19.68
CA THR A 418 29.79 9.01 -20.19
C THR A 418 30.10 10.21 -21.11
N PRO A 419 29.12 10.76 -21.84
CA PRO A 419 29.31 11.97 -22.64
C PRO A 419 29.42 13.26 -21.81
N TYR A 420 29.50 13.20 -20.50
CA TYR A 420 29.50 14.35 -19.60
C TYR A 420 30.84 14.51 -18.90
N ARG A 421 31.15 15.77 -18.50
CA ARG A 421 32.36 16.11 -17.75
C ARG A 421 32.16 17.38 -16.94
N TYR A 422 33.02 17.61 -15.97
CA TYR A 422 33.13 18.93 -15.38
C TYR A 422 33.89 19.91 -16.30
N ASP A 423 33.36 21.14 -16.42
CA ASP A 423 34.04 22.31 -16.96
C ASP A 423 33.98 23.45 -15.91
N GLY A 424 35.05 23.60 -15.15
CA GLY A 424 35.07 24.45 -13.96
C GLY A 424 34.23 23.82 -12.82
N ASP A 425 33.16 24.49 -12.43
CA ASP A 425 32.23 24.10 -11.38
C ASP A 425 30.90 23.50 -11.91
N ARG A 426 30.79 23.29 -13.21
CA ARG A 426 29.58 22.83 -13.89
C ARG A 426 29.81 21.49 -14.57
N VAL A 427 28.74 20.68 -14.59
CA VAL A 427 28.68 19.50 -15.44
C VAL A 427 28.17 19.90 -16.81
N VAL A 428 28.94 19.54 -17.85
CA VAL A 428 28.62 19.88 -19.25
C VAL A 428 28.59 18.61 -20.10
N ASP A 429 27.85 18.65 -21.21
CA ASP A 429 27.80 17.63 -22.23
C ASP A 429 29.01 17.65 -23.19
N GLU A 430 28.98 16.83 -24.24
CA GLU A 430 30.02 16.80 -25.28
C GLU A 430 30.19 18.15 -26.02
N ALA A 431 29.09 18.90 -26.19
CA ALA A 431 29.09 20.20 -26.85
C ALA A 431 29.65 21.32 -25.94
N GLY A 432 29.78 21.05 -24.62
CA GLY A 432 30.20 22.03 -23.61
C GLY A 432 29.03 22.86 -23.09
N GLU A 433 27.80 22.43 -23.35
CA GLU A 433 26.61 23.05 -22.79
C GLU A 433 26.33 22.48 -21.39
N GLN A 434 25.87 23.34 -20.45
CA GLN A 434 25.54 22.88 -19.09
C GLN A 434 24.43 21.85 -19.12
N VAL A 435 24.59 20.78 -18.36
CA VAL A 435 23.56 19.78 -18.17
C VAL A 435 22.44 20.36 -17.30
N THR A 436 21.21 20.30 -17.80
CA THR A 436 19.97 20.63 -17.07
C THR A 436 19.13 19.38 -16.99
N LEU A 437 18.78 18.97 -15.77
CA LEU A 437 17.94 17.79 -15.48
C LEU A 437 16.48 18.20 -15.38
N ASP A 438 15.58 17.49 -16.04
CA ASP A 438 14.13 17.68 -15.87
C ASP A 438 13.65 16.84 -14.66
N LEU A 439 13.34 17.52 -13.55
CA LEU A 439 12.72 16.95 -12.38
C LEU A 439 11.22 17.14 -12.44
N ILE A 440 10.50 16.04 -12.79
CA ILE A 440 9.05 16.02 -12.73
C ILE A 440 8.57 15.60 -11.34
N PHE A 441 7.48 16.20 -10.86
CA PHE A 441 6.92 15.83 -9.55
C PHE A 441 5.40 15.82 -9.54
N ALA A 442 4.83 14.98 -8.67
CA ALA A 442 3.38 14.91 -8.46
C ALA A 442 2.87 16.19 -7.77
N GLN A 443 1.93 16.89 -8.41
CA GLN A 443 1.26 18.06 -7.85
C GLN A 443 0.24 17.68 -6.77
N GLY A 444 -0.05 18.63 -5.88
CA GLY A 444 -1.07 18.50 -4.84
C GLY A 444 -0.51 18.37 -3.42
N SER A 445 0.82 18.20 -3.27
CA SER A 445 1.49 18.18 -1.98
C SER A 445 2.54 19.29 -1.92
N GLN A 446 2.40 20.20 -0.95
CA GLN A 446 3.39 21.26 -0.70
C GLN A 446 4.74 20.67 -0.27
N ALA A 447 4.72 19.58 0.49
CA ALA A 447 5.93 18.90 0.92
C ALA A 447 6.72 18.33 -0.26
N VAL A 448 6.05 17.70 -1.23
CA VAL A 448 6.69 17.18 -2.46
C VAL A 448 7.29 18.32 -3.27
N GLU A 449 6.56 19.43 -3.46
CA GLU A 449 7.06 20.60 -4.18
C GLU A 449 8.29 21.24 -3.49
N THR A 450 8.22 21.37 -2.16
CA THR A 450 9.35 21.92 -1.39
C THR A 450 10.56 20.99 -1.42
N THR A 451 10.36 19.68 -1.32
CA THR A 451 11.42 18.68 -1.48
C THR A 451 12.07 18.77 -2.87
N ALA A 452 11.28 18.95 -3.93
CA ALA A 452 11.82 19.14 -5.28
C ALA A 452 12.69 20.40 -5.38
N GLN A 453 12.30 21.50 -4.72
CA GLN A 453 13.10 22.73 -4.65
C GLN A 453 14.41 22.54 -3.86
N VAL A 454 14.38 21.78 -2.75
CA VAL A 454 15.60 21.42 -2.00
C VAL A 454 16.53 20.60 -2.90
N VAL A 455 16.04 19.56 -3.55
CA VAL A 455 16.85 18.73 -4.47
C VAL A 455 17.48 19.57 -5.58
N ALA A 456 16.73 20.52 -6.18
CA ALA A 456 17.25 21.39 -7.21
C ALA A 456 18.40 22.26 -6.69
N GLN A 457 18.28 22.84 -5.49
CA GLN A 457 19.35 23.62 -4.85
C GLN A 457 20.60 22.78 -4.54
N GLU A 458 20.39 21.55 -4.04
CA GLU A 458 21.47 20.63 -3.71
C GLU A 458 22.25 20.19 -4.97
N TYR A 459 21.57 19.97 -6.08
CA TYR A 459 22.19 19.58 -7.35
C TYR A 459 22.87 20.77 -8.04
N ASP A 460 22.29 21.96 -7.97
CA ASP A 460 22.99 23.19 -8.43
C ASP A 460 24.32 23.38 -7.69
N ALA A 461 24.33 23.13 -6.37
CA ALA A 461 25.55 23.23 -5.57
C ALA A 461 26.65 22.27 -6.00
N ILE A 462 26.36 21.21 -6.73
CA ILE A 462 27.33 20.26 -7.30
C ILE A 462 27.52 20.41 -8.81
N GLY A 463 26.94 21.46 -9.41
CA GLY A 463 27.15 21.83 -10.83
C GLY A 463 26.18 21.23 -11.82
N LEU A 464 25.06 20.67 -11.36
CA LEU A 464 23.93 20.16 -12.16
C LEU A 464 22.77 21.14 -12.05
N ASP A 465 22.34 21.72 -13.16
CA ASP A 465 21.12 22.54 -13.19
C ASP A 465 19.88 21.65 -13.19
N VAL A 466 18.76 22.10 -12.56
CA VAL A 466 17.52 21.33 -12.46
C VAL A 466 16.31 22.20 -12.79
N GLU A 467 15.55 21.79 -13.80
CA GLU A 467 14.26 22.39 -14.14
C GLU A 467 13.13 21.61 -13.46
N LEU A 468 12.23 22.33 -12.75
CA LEU A 468 11.13 21.74 -11.99
C LEU A 468 9.83 21.75 -12.80
N SER A 469 9.18 20.58 -12.92
CA SER A 469 7.97 20.42 -13.70
C SER A 469 6.90 19.64 -12.93
N GLY A 470 5.92 20.35 -12.33
CA GLY A 470 4.79 19.73 -11.63
C GLY A 470 3.78 19.10 -12.60
N LYS A 471 3.35 17.87 -12.34
CA LYS A 471 2.41 17.11 -13.15
C LYS A 471 1.24 16.60 -12.28
N GLN A 472 0.05 16.54 -12.86
CA GLN A 472 -1.05 15.78 -12.24
C GLN A 472 -0.66 14.30 -12.16
N TYR A 473 -0.97 13.62 -11.04
CA TYR A 473 -0.50 12.25 -10.79
C TYR A 473 -0.84 11.26 -11.91
N GLY A 474 -2.07 11.28 -12.42
CA GLY A 474 -2.48 10.44 -13.55
C GLY A 474 -1.65 10.67 -14.81
N THR A 475 -1.37 11.94 -15.15
CA THR A 475 -0.53 12.32 -16.29
C THR A 475 0.92 11.89 -16.05
N LEU A 476 1.44 12.07 -14.84
CA LEU A 476 2.78 11.62 -14.47
C LEU A 476 2.92 10.11 -14.71
N VAL A 477 2.00 9.30 -14.23
CA VAL A 477 2.02 7.84 -14.40
C VAL A 477 1.88 7.46 -15.88
N GLU A 478 0.88 7.98 -16.58
CA GLU A 478 0.54 7.55 -17.94
C GLU A 478 1.57 7.98 -18.99
N HIS A 479 2.11 9.19 -18.86
CA HIS A 479 3.00 9.76 -19.87
C HIS A 479 4.49 9.55 -19.57
N HIS A 480 4.89 9.47 -18.29
CA HIS A 480 6.28 9.44 -17.90
C HIS A 480 6.74 8.13 -17.25
N LEU A 481 5.82 7.36 -16.60
CA LEU A 481 6.23 6.10 -15.96
C LEU A 481 5.91 4.85 -16.78
N TYR A 482 4.86 4.87 -17.61
CA TYR A 482 4.57 3.76 -18.50
C TYR A 482 5.58 3.73 -19.67
N ASN A 483 6.20 2.57 -19.85
CA ASN A 483 7.20 2.36 -20.91
C ASN A 483 6.65 1.47 -22.00
N SER A 484 6.86 1.88 -23.23
CA SER A 484 6.47 1.14 -24.43
C SER A 484 7.68 0.83 -25.30
N TRP A 485 7.63 -0.32 -25.96
CA TRP A 485 8.66 -0.77 -26.89
C TRP A 485 8.76 0.15 -28.10
N GLN A 486 9.97 0.62 -28.41
CA GLN A 486 10.30 1.47 -29.56
C GLN A 486 11.16 0.75 -30.60
N GLY A 487 11.62 -0.46 -30.32
CA GLY A 487 12.45 -1.25 -31.22
C GLY A 487 11.66 -1.91 -32.36
N ASP A 488 12.39 -2.56 -33.30
CA ASP A 488 11.80 -3.29 -34.41
C ASP A 488 11.19 -4.63 -33.96
N GLY A 489 9.95 -4.88 -34.37
CA GLY A 489 9.23 -6.14 -34.10
C GLY A 489 8.56 -6.20 -32.74
N GLU A 490 8.40 -7.41 -32.18
CA GLU A 490 7.86 -7.61 -30.84
C GLU A 490 8.97 -7.44 -29.80
N PRO A 491 8.62 -6.91 -28.59
CA PRO A 491 9.60 -6.79 -27.52
C PRO A 491 10.15 -8.17 -27.14
N PRO A 492 11.44 -8.27 -26.78
CA PRO A 492 12.03 -9.54 -26.37
C PRO A 492 11.44 -10.07 -25.04
N TRP A 493 10.82 -9.20 -24.26
CA TRP A 493 10.05 -9.47 -23.06
C TRP A 493 9.18 -8.27 -22.70
N GLU A 494 8.13 -8.52 -21.93
CA GLU A 494 7.25 -7.51 -21.37
C GLU A 494 6.92 -7.92 -19.93
N ALA A 495 7.09 -7.01 -18.98
CA ALA A 495 6.82 -7.24 -17.57
C ALA A 495 5.64 -6.39 -17.04
N GLY A 496 4.90 -5.77 -17.95
CA GLY A 496 3.73 -4.94 -17.63
C GLY A 496 3.86 -3.51 -18.15
N PRO A 497 2.89 -2.61 -17.83
CA PRO A 497 2.85 -1.26 -18.40
C PRO A 497 4.04 -0.39 -18.00
N TYR A 498 4.65 -0.67 -16.86
CA TYR A 498 5.82 0.08 -16.38
C TYR A 498 7.14 -0.37 -16.98
N ASN A 499 7.20 -1.60 -17.52
CA ASN A 499 8.43 -2.18 -18.01
C ASN A 499 8.17 -3.01 -19.27
N GLY A 500 8.08 -2.33 -20.40
CA GLY A 500 7.74 -2.92 -21.70
C GLY A 500 8.93 -3.52 -22.46
N GLY A 501 10.14 -3.62 -21.86
CA GLY A 501 11.31 -4.18 -22.50
C GLY A 501 12.64 -3.57 -22.03
N PRO A 502 13.76 -3.89 -22.73
CA PRO A 502 15.09 -3.36 -22.42
C PRO A 502 15.12 -1.82 -22.37
N ARG A 503 15.90 -1.27 -21.42
CA ARG A 503 15.98 0.16 -21.16
C ARG A 503 16.48 1.01 -22.33
N GLU A 504 17.12 0.40 -23.31
CA GLU A 504 17.61 1.06 -24.51
C GLU A 504 16.50 1.38 -25.52
N GLU A 505 15.46 0.54 -25.55
CA GLU A 505 14.42 0.55 -26.58
C GLU A 505 12.98 0.55 -26.02
N SER A 506 12.83 0.53 -24.70
CA SER A 506 11.54 0.68 -24.02
C SER A 506 11.57 1.92 -23.14
N VAL A 507 10.81 2.94 -23.52
CA VAL A 507 10.83 4.26 -22.91
C VAL A 507 9.43 4.81 -22.72
N SER A 508 9.30 5.80 -21.85
CA SER A 508 8.05 6.53 -21.63
C SER A 508 7.68 7.42 -22.83
N GLN A 509 6.41 7.82 -22.89
CA GLN A 509 5.88 8.69 -23.96
C GLN A 509 6.55 10.06 -23.95
N GLU A 510 6.73 10.65 -22.76
CA GLU A 510 7.43 11.91 -22.54
C GLU A 510 8.72 11.64 -21.77
N PRO A 511 9.84 12.29 -22.13
CA PRO A 511 11.10 12.14 -21.43
C PRO A 511 11.04 12.77 -20.02
N TRP A 512 11.99 12.36 -19.19
CA TRP A 512 12.24 12.92 -17.86
C TRP A 512 13.61 12.44 -17.38
N ASP A 513 14.19 13.12 -16.41
CA ASP A 513 15.47 12.72 -15.80
C ASP A 513 15.30 12.27 -14.35
N LEU A 514 14.51 13.00 -13.60
CA LEU A 514 14.23 12.75 -12.19
C LEU A 514 12.72 12.74 -11.94
N VAL A 515 12.26 11.87 -11.03
CA VAL A 515 10.86 11.91 -10.58
C VAL A 515 10.75 11.86 -9.06
N LEU A 516 9.83 12.68 -8.52
CA LEU A 516 9.50 12.78 -7.11
C LEU A 516 7.99 12.74 -6.87
N GLY A 517 7.57 12.34 -5.67
CA GLY A 517 6.14 12.24 -5.31
C GLY A 517 5.48 10.94 -5.76
N VAL A 518 6.29 9.95 -6.08
CA VAL A 518 5.88 8.54 -6.19
C VAL A 518 6.41 7.81 -4.96
N THR A 519 5.51 7.15 -4.23
CA THR A 519 5.87 6.40 -3.02
C THR A 519 5.82 4.90 -3.27
N PHE A 520 6.68 4.15 -2.60
CA PHE A 520 6.76 2.69 -2.71
C PHE A 520 6.42 2.04 -1.38
N ASN A 521 5.56 1.01 -1.42
CA ASN A 521 5.40 0.13 -0.28
C ASN A 521 6.66 -0.74 -0.12
N THR A 522 7.22 -0.76 1.09
CA THR A 522 8.45 -1.49 1.41
C THR A 522 8.22 -2.92 1.88
N TYR A 523 6.96 -3.29 2.08
CA TYR A 523 6.54 -4.64 2.48
C TYR A 523 7.32 -5.21 3.68
N PRO A 524 7.35 -4.55 4.84
CA PRO A 524 8.19 -4.97 5.96
C PRO A 524 7.82 -6.37 6.50
N ARG A 525 6.60 -6.85 6.25
CA ARG A 525 6.19 -8.23 6.59
C ARG A 525 6.67 -9.27 5.57
N THR A 526 6.78 -8.87 4.30
CA THR A 526 7.13 -9.77 3.17
C THR A 526 8.15 -9.10 2.25
N PRO A 527 9.39 -8.86 2.70
CA PRO A 527 10.35 -8.02 1.97
C PRO A 527 10.71 -8.56 0.58
N SER A 528 10.53 -9.84 0.31
CA SER A 528 10.69 -10.41 -1.04
C SER A 528 9.72 -9.82 -2.09
N ALA A 529 8.67 -9.14 -1.68
CA ALA A 529 7.73 -8.50 -2.61
C ALA A 529 8.37 -7.33 -3.39
N ILE A 530 9.45 -6.75 -2.87
CA ILE A 530 10.19 -5.67 -3.57
C ILE A 530 10.99 -6.14 -4.79
N ARG A 531 11.15 -7.45 -5.01
CA ARG A 531 11.94 -7.98 -6.15
C ARG A 531 11.52 -7.40 -7.51
N GLY A 532 10.26 -6.96 -7.65
CA GLY A 532 9.76 -6.32 -8.86
C GLY A 532 10.36 -4.93 -9.14
N PHE A 533 10.92 -4.28 -8.13
CA PHE A 533 11.61 -3.00 -8.24
C PHE A 533 13.10 -3.16 -8.57
N THR A 534 13.71 -4.27 -8.18
CA THR A 534 15.17 -4.48 -8.20
C THR A 534 15.66 -5.34 -9.36
N ALA A 535 14.78 -6.00 -10.10
CA ALA A 535 15.14 -6.84 -11.24
C ALA A 535 15.02 -6.07 -12.56
N GLU A 536 15.94 -6.29 -13.51
CA GLU A 536 15.85 -5.73 -14.87
C GLU A 536 14.48 -5.96 -15.50
N ARG A 537 13.93 -7.18 -15.36
CA ARG A 537 12.61 -7.58 -15.87
C ARG A 537 11.51 -7.46 -14.83
N GLY A 538 11.73 -6.63 -13.80
CA GLY A 538 10.74 -6.40 -12.76
C GLY A 538 9.55 -5.57 -13.26
N GLY A 539 8.33 -5.94 -12.85
CA GLY A 539 7.11 -5.29 -13.34
C GLY A 539 6.97 -3.82 -12.95
N ILE A 540 7.66 -3.38 -11.91
CA ILE A 540 7.64 -2.01 -11.39
C ILE A 540 8.91 -1.22 -11.76
N ASN A 541 9.88 -1.84 -12.41
CA ASN A 541 11.12 -1.18 -12.81
C ASN A 541 10.91 -0.26 -14.04
N PHE A 542 10.14 0.81 -13.85
CA PHE A 542 9.89 1.80 -14.91
C PHE A 542 11.12 2.68 -15.18
N TYR A 543 12.02 2.80 -14.22
CA TYR A 543 13.21 3.65 -14.30
C TYR A 543 14.41 2.99 -15.00
N GLY A 544 14.32 1.69 -15.35
CA GLY A 544 15.33 1.01 -16.18
C GLY A 544 16.59 0.58 -15.42
N TYR A 545 16.50 0.36 -14.11
CA TYR A 545 17.60 -0.14 -13.30
C TYR A 545 18.01 -1.56 -13.73
N VAL A 546 19.31 -1.76 -13.87
CA VAL A 546 19.92 -3.06 -14.06
C VAL A 546 20.92 -3.29 -12.93
N PRO A 547 20.67 -4.24 -12.03
CA PRO A 547 21.52 -4.46 -10.86
C PRO A 547 22.89 -5.02 -11.24
N GLU A 548 23.93 -4.68 -10.44
CA GLU A 548 25.23 -5.36 -10.45
C GLU A 548 25.18 -6.62 -9.58
N THR A 549 24.40 -6.59 -8.49
CA THR A 549 24.17 -7.71 -7.57
C THR A 549 23.16 -8.70 -8.16
N ASP A 550 23.39 -9.99 -7.99
CA ASP A 550 22.44 -11.05 -8.35
C ASP A 550 21.30 -11.14 -7.34
N PHE A 551 20.44 -10.10 -7.31
CA PHE A 551 19.26 -10.08 -6.44
C PHE A 551 18.30 -11.24 -6.71
N ALA A 552 18.27 -11.79 -7.94
CA ALA A 552 17.39 -12.89 -8.27
C ALA A 552 17.74 -14.13 -7.42
N SER A 553 19.02 -14.50 -7.33
CA SER A 553 19.50 -15.59 -6.51
C SER A 553 19.33 -15.32 -5.01
N LEU A 554 19.58 -14.09 -4.57
CA LEU A 554 19.40 -13.72 -3.16
C LEU A 554 17.92 -13.81 -2.74
N PHE A 555 16.99 -13.28 -3.55
CA PHE A 555 15.55 -13.41 -3.27
C PHE A 555 15.07 -14.87 -3.33
N GLU A 556 15.60 -15.69 -4.24
CA GLU A 556 15.29 -17.12 -4.27
C GLU A 556 15.75 -17.81 -2.98
N THR A 557 16.96 -17.51 -2.51
CA THR A 557 17.49 -18.02 -1.25
C THR A 557 16.63 -17.57 -0.07
N ALA A 558 16.36 -16.26 0.05
CA ALA A 558 15.58 -15.72 1.14
C ALA A 558 14.15 -16.29 1.19
N THR A 559 13.53 -16.55 0.04
CA THR A 559 12.15 -17.07 -0.02
C THR A 559 12.05 -18.58 0.21
N SER A 560 13.11 -19.35 -0.02
CA SER A 560 13.14 -20.80 0.14
C SER A 560 13.77 -21.28 1.46
N THR A 561 14.39 -20.40 2.23
CA THR A 561 15.00 -20.71 3.52
C THR A 561 13.95 -20.69 4.62
N VAL A 562 13.84 -21.77 5.40
CA VAL A 562 12.85 -21.91 6.49
C VAL A 562 13.32 -21.18 7.76
N GLU A 563 14.60 -21.30 8.09
CA GLU A 563 15.18 -20.71 9.30
C GLU A 563 15.16 -19.18 9.21
N GLU A 564 14.53 -18.52 10.17
CA GLU A 564 14.34 -17.06 10.15
C GLU A 564 15.68 -16.31 10.19
N GLU A 565 16.63 -16.76 11.00
CA GLU A 565 17.94 -16.09 11.12
C GLU A 565 18.71 -16.10 9.79
N ALA A 566 18.73 -17.24 9.09
CA ALA A 566 19.38 -17.33 7.78
C ALA A 566 18.66 -16.46 6.72
N ARG A 567 17.35 -16.29 6.85
CA ARG A 567 16.61 -15.32 6.00
C ARG A 567 17.00 -13.88 6.31
N ARG A 568 17.16 -13.55 7.61
CA ARG A 568 17.60 -12.21 8.03
C ARG A 568 18.96 -11.86 7.48
N GLU A 569 19.91 -12.79 7.55
CA GLU A 569 21.24 -12.62 6.94
C GLU A 569 21.14 -12.35 5.44
N THR A 570 20.31 -13.11 4.70
CA THR A 570 20.13 -12.92 3.25
C THR A 570 19.43 -11.59 2.93
N PHE A 571 18.43 -11.19 3.71
CA PHE A 571 17.79 -9.89 3.53
C PHE A 571 18.70 -8.72 3.90
N ALA A 572 19.57 -8.88 4.91
CA ALA A 572 20.60 -7.90 5.25
C ALA A 572 21.54 -7.65 4.06
N GLU A 573 22.00 -8.73 3.40
CA GLU A 573 22.81 -8.65 2.18
C GLU A 573 22.04 -7.92 1.05
N ILE A 574 20.76 -8.24 0.83
CA ILE A 574 19.93 -7.58 -0.19
C ILE A 574 19.82 -6.08 0.10
N PHE A 575 19.48 -5.69 1.32
CA PHE A 575 19.25 -4.29 1.67
C PHE A 575 20.56 -3.50 1.77
N GLY A 576 21.65 -4.13 2.20
CA GLY A 576 22.98 -3.57 2.12
C GLY A 576 23.40 -3.28 0.68
N ALA A 577 23.28 -4.26 -0.22
CA ALA A 577 23.59 -4.07 -1.63
C ALA A 577 22.72 -2.99 -2.29
N LEU A 578 21.42 -2.92 -1.97
CA LEU A 578 20.53 -1.85 -2.47
C LEU A 578 20.96 -0.47 -1.98
N SER A 579 21.40 -0.35 -0.73
CA SER A 579 21.94 0.91 -0.19
C SER A 579 23.21 1.34 -0.90
N GLU A 580 24.08 0.40 -1.29
CA GLU A 580 25.30 0.68 -2.05
C GLU A 580 25.02 1.00 -3.53
N GLU A 581 24.12 0.27 -4.18
CA GLU A 581 23.85 0.47 -5.61
C GLU A 581 23.00 1.71 -5.91
N GLN A 582 22.23 2.19 -4.91
CA GLN A 582 21.39 3.38 -5.06
C GLN A 582 20.56 3.37 -6.35
N PRO A 583 19.65 2.38 -6.58
CA PRO A 583 18.83 2.35 -7.79
C PRO A 583 18.06 3.66 -8.00
N PHE A 584 17.76 4.33 -6.92
CA PHE A 584 17.24 5.67 -6.74
C PHE A 584 17.75 6.21 -5.39
N ASN A 585 17.64 7.50 -5.11
CA ASN A 585 17.98 8.03 -3.79
C ASN A 585 16.84 7.80 -2.83
N PHE A 586 17.06 6.98 -1.82
CA PHE A 586 16.13 6.74 -0.72
C PHE A 586 16.06 8.00 0.15
N LEU A 587 14.90 8.65 0.26
CA LEU A 587 14.79 9.90 1.01
C LEU A 587 14.24 9.70 2.42
N ASN A 588 13.00 9.25 2.52
CA ASN A 588 12.34 9.08 3.81
C ASN A 588 11.26 7.99 3.79
N MET A 589 10.94 7.48 4.99
CA MET A 589 9.75 6.68 5.28
C MET A 589 8.68 7.61 5.85
N GLY A 590 7.44 7.49 5.36
CA GLY A 590 6.31 8.26 5.83
C GLY A 590 5.80 7.82 7.20
N VAL A 591 4.97 8.66 7.77
CA VAL A 591 4.18 8.37 8.97
C VAL A 591 2.71 8.69 8.71
N GLU A 592 1.84 8.12 9.53
CA GLU A 592 0.44 8.52 9.65
C GLU A 592 0.27 9.27 10.96
N ILE A 593 -0.43 10.40 10.94
CA ILE A 593 -0.66 11.22 12.11
C ILE A 593 -2.16 11.27 12.35
N VAL A 594 -2.58 10.79 13.51
CA VAL A 594 -4.00 10.75 13.89
C VAL A 594 -4.20 11.50 15.19
N GLY A 595 -5.16 12.41 15.20
CA GLY A 595 -5.66 13.03 16.42
C GLY A 595 -6.82 12.22 16.99
N TYR A 596 -6.76 11.94 18.26
CA TYR A 596 -7.80 11.24 19.04
C TYR A 596 -8.37 12.15 20.10
N ASP A 597 -9.61 11.91 20.51
CA ASP A 597 -10.11 12.34 21.81
C ASP A 597 -9.18 11.76 22.88
N SER A 598 -8.70 12.60 23.80
CA SER A 598 -7.69 12.24 24.80
C SER A 598 -8.14 11.11 25.75
N ALA A 599 -9.44 10.82 25.80
CA ALA A 599 -10.00 9.71 26.55
C ALA A 599 -9.82 8.34 25.85
N VAL A 600 -9.42 8.31 24.57
CA VAL A 600 -9.22 7.05 23.84
C VAL A 600 -7.95 6.36 24.32
N ALA A 601 -8.10 5.14 24.82
CA ALA A 601 -7.00 4.25 25.17
C ALA A 601 -6.98 3.06 24.20
N GLY A 602 -5.78 2.66 23.78
CA GLY A 602 -5.55 1.49 22.92
C GLY A 602 -4.54 1.74 21.81
N PRO A 603 -4.67 2.77 20.96
CA PRO A 603 -3.70 2.97 19.89
C PRO A 603 -2.26 3.07 20.40
N GLU A 604 -1.34 2.27 19.87
CA GLU A 604 0.09 2.33 20.18
C GLU A 604 0.85 2.81 18.93
N GLU A 605 1.89 3.64 19.12
CA GLU A 605 2.67 4.22 18.01
C GLU A 605 3.62 3.20 17.38
N VAL A 606 3.04 2.16 16.78
CA VAL A 606 3.74 1.06 16.12
C VAL A 606 3.22 0.83 14.70
N PHE A 607 4.01 0.19 13.86
CA PHE A 607 3.55 -0.21 12.53
C PHE A 607 2.43 -1.25 12.61
N GLY A 608 1.32 -0.99 11.91
CA GLY A 608 0.15 -1.86 11.95
C GLY A 608 -0.68 -1.73 13.23
N TYR A 609 -0.64 -0.58 13.87
CA TYR A 609 -1.30 -0.23 15.13
C TYR A 609 -2.80 -0.58 15.20
N THR A 610 -3.47 -0.70 14.05
CA THR A 610 -4.91 -1.02 14.00
C THR A 610 -5.22 -2.51 14.14
N TRP A 611 -4.21 -3.38 14.29
CA TRP A 611 -4.40 -4.84 14.36
C TRP A 611 -5.33 -5.28 15.50
N ASP A 612 -5.36 -4.51 16.58
CA ASP A 612 -6.14 -4.75 17.79
C ASP A 612 -7.21 -3.68 18.07
N LYS A 613 -7.58 -2.88 17.05
CA LYS A 613 -8.55 -1.76 17.22
C LYS A 613 -9.85 -2.15 17.91
N ASN A 614 -10.19 -3.43 17.90
CA ASN A 614 -11.36 -3.97 18.58
C ASN A 614 -11.25 -3.92 20.11
N THR A 615 -10.03 -3.79 20.65
CA THR A 615 -9.75 -3.70 22.09
C THR A 615 -9.71 -2.25 22.61
N TRP A 616 -9.77 -1.26 21.70
CA TRP A 616 -9.75 0.15 22.08
C TRP A 616 -10.98 0.54 22.89
N ARG A 617 -10.82 1.49 23.80
CA ARG A 617 -11.88 1.90 24.73
C ARG A 617 -11.68 3.33 25.20
N LEU A 618 -12.71 3.91 25.82
CA LEU A 618 -12.51 5.12 26.60
C LEU A 618 -11.82 4.78 27.92
N GLY A 619 -10.70 5.45 28.20
CA GLY A 619 -9.99 5.35 29.47
C GLY A 619 -10.87 5.85 30.62
N SER A 620 -10.71 5.29 31.80
CA SER A 620 -11.27 5.91 33.01
C SER A 620 -10.48 7.18 33.29
N SER A 621 -11.12 8.35 33.15
CA SER A 621 -10.61 9.66 33.56
C SER A 621 -10.13 9.64 35.00
#